data_1ff575b91d45660cc600d459f5f35196
#
_entry.id   1ff575b91d45660cc600d459f5f35196
#
_cell.length_a   1.000
_cell.length_b   1.000
_cell.length_c   1.000
_cell.angle_alpha   90.00
_cell.angle_beta   90.00
_cell.angle_gamma   90.00
#
_symmetry.space_group_name_H-M   'P 1'
#
loop_
_entity.id
_entity.type
_entity.pdbx_description
1 polymer ?
#
loop_
_entity_poly.entity_id
_entity_poly.type
_entity_poly.pdbx_seq_one_letter_code
_entity_poly.pdbx_strand_id
1 'polypeptide(L)'
;MVVQDARRCTHLAAPSILRTPKFVNALAYGPAIVNIDFITECLKKNELLNPDDFLLVDKAAEKRFGFSLEKARTKAKKNKNKLLQGYQIYCVESIRGGFEAFKSIVDVNGGTCTLFRGRVSYHSQREESEDDSSSESDLSRKEVYLLSSVSPEHQKLWPRFSQLAQSMSKTPRIVRVDWLLDIAMSQELHAAEGYELREDMVDQGDH
;
A
#
# COMPACT_ATOMS: atom_id res chain seq x y z
N MET A 1 20.49 -13.83 10.74
CA MET A 1 19.96 -14.51 9.55
C MET A 1 19.20 -13.51 8.68
N VAL A 2 19.48 -13.45 7.38
CA VAL A 2 18.74 -12.60 6.42
C VAL A 2 17.47 -13.33 6.00
N VAL A 3 16.32 -12.65 6.05
CA VAL A 3 15.02 -13.20 5.67
C VAL A 3 14.48 -12.52 4.41
N GLN A 4 13.77 -13.27 3.57
CA GLN A 4 13.09 -12.74 2.38
C GLN A 4 11.63 -12.38 2.66
N ASP A 5 11.01 -13.03 3.65
CA ASP A 5 9.63 -12.81 4.04
C ASP A 5 9.52 -11.63 5.02
N ALA A 6 8.80 -10.59 4.63
CA ALA A 6 8.57 -9.39 5.42
C ALA A 6 7.93 -9.70 6.80
N ARG A 7 7.09 -10.75 6.89
CA ARG A 7 6.46 -11.19 8.15
C ARG A 7 7.46 -11.62 9.22
N ARG A 8 8.63 -12.05 8.81
CA ARG A 8 9.72 -12.51 9.69
C ARG A 8 10.77 -11.44 9.95
N CYS A 9 10.58 -10.24 9.37
CA CYS A 9 11.53 -9.15 9.48
C CYS A 9 11.42 -8.48 10.86
N THR A 10 12.42 -8.66 11.70
CA THR A 10 12.55 -7.95 12.99
C THR A 10 13.31 -6.64 12.87
N HIS A 11 14.27 -6.58 11.94
CA HIS A 11 15.11 -5.42 11.68
C HIS A 11 15.23 -5.21 10.17
N LEU A 12 14.89 -4.04 9.68
CA LEU A 12 15.09 -3.62 8.29
C LEU A 12 16.24 -2.62 8.23
N ALA A 13 17.40 -3.03 7.72
CA ALA A 13 18.49 -2.11 7.47
C ALA A 13 18.35 -1.47 6.09
N ALA A 14 18.39 -0.14 6.04
CA ALA A 14 18.27 0.62 4.80
C ALA A 14 19.13 1.88 4.83
N PRO A 15 19.70 2.32 3.68
CA PRO A 15 20.48 3.55 3.61
C PRO A 15 19.62 4.82 3.71
N SER A 16 18.34 4.71 3.31
CA SER A 16 17.37 5.81 3.30
C SER A 16 15.95 5.25 3.29
N ILE A 17 14.97 6.12 3.45
CA ILE A 17 13.55 5.74 3.28
C ILE A 17 13.25 5.54 1.79
N LEU A 18 12.75 4.35 1.44
CA LEU A 18 12.48 3.93 0.07
C LEU A 18 11.00 3.60 -0.13
N ARG A 19 10.43 4.01 -1.27
CA ARG A 19 9.06 3.59 -1.68
C ARG A 19 9.09 2.29 -2.50
N THR A 20 10.00 1.38 -2.18
CA THR A 20 10.04 0.06 -2.82
C THR A 20 9.08 -0.92 -2.14
N PRO A 21 8.50 -1.89 -2.88
CA PRO A 21 7.61 -2.88 -2.29
C PRO A 21 8.22 -3.59 -1.08
N LYS A 22 9.52 -3.90 -1.14
CA LYS A 22 10.22 -4.57 -0.04
C LYS A 22 10.24 -3.72 1.24
N PHE A 23 10.53 -2.41 1.13
CA PHE A 23 10.53 -1.49 2.26
C PHE A 23 9.13 -1.31 2.83
N VAL A 24 8.15 -1.04 1.94
CA VAL A 24 6.75 -0.79 2.32
C VAL A 24 6.12 -2.03 2.98
N ASN A 25 6.37 -3.21 2.43
CA ASN A 25 5.88 -4.46 2.99
C ASN A 25 6.47 -4.75 4.37
N ALA A 26 7.77 -4.48 4.57
CA ALA A 26 8.38 -4.64 5.88
C ALA A 26 7.80 -3.64 6.89
N LEU A 27 7.61 -2.37 6.49
CA LEU A 27 7.05 -1.32 7.35
C LEU A 27 5.68 -1.70 7.93
N ALA A 28 4.83 -2.38 7.15
CA ALA A 28 3.51 -2.84 7.59
C ALA A 28 3.55 -3.74 8.84
N TYR A 29 4.68 -4.40 9.11
CA TYR A 29 4.90 -5.20 10.33
C TYR A 29 5.55 -4.42 11.47
N GLY A 30 5.95 -3.16 11.25
CA GLY A 30 6.53 -2.28 12.25
C GLY A 30 7.88 -2.74 12.81
N PRO A 31 8.82 -3.29 12.01
CA PRO A 31 10.14 -3.71 12.50
C PRO A 31 10.95 -2.51 13.00
N ALA A 32 12.07 -2.77 13.65
CA ALA A 32 13.09 -1.75 13.81
C ALA A 32 13.68 -1.40 12.45
N ILE A 33 13.55 -0.14 12.01
CA ILE A 33 14.15 0.34 10.76
C ILE A 33 15.41 1.09 11.12
N VAL A 34 16.53 0.51 10.75
CA VAL A 34 17.88 0.96 11.16
C VAL A 34 18.72 1.39 9.96
N ASN A 35 19.71 2.23 10.20
CA ASN A 35 20.71 2.54 9.20
C ASN A 35 21.64 1.34 8.94
N ILE A 36 22.50 1.44 7.92
CA ILE A 36 23.40 0.35 7.52
C ILE A 36 24.49 0.10 8.57
N ASP A 37 24.87 1.13 9.35
CA ASP A 37 25.91 1.02 10.37
C ASP A 37 25.55 0.00 11.45
N PHE A 38 24.26 -0.22 11.71
CA PHE A 38 23.79 -1.26 12.62
C PHE A 38 24.41 -2.63 12.30
N ILE A 39 24.38 -3.03 11.03
CA ILE A 39 24.92 -4.33 10.61
C ILE A 39 26.44 -4.35 10.83
N THR A 40 27.12 -3.28 10.42
CA THR A 40 28.57 -3.17 10.52
C THR A 40 29.06 -3.23 11.98
N GLU A 41 28.40 -2.51 12.87
CA GLU A 41 28.76 -2.47 14.28
C GLU A 41 28.42 -3.79 15.02
N CYS A 42 27.27 -4.43 14.69
CA CYS A 42 26.97 -5.78 15.20
C CYS A 42 28.03 -6.80 14.81
N LEU A 43 28.51 -6.76 13.56
CA LEU A 43 29.55 -7.66 13.07
C LEU A 43 30.90 -7.41 13.76
N LYS A 44 31.28 -6.14 13.92
CA LYS A 44 32.54 -5.77 14.63
C LYS A 44 32.55 -6.26 16.07
N LYS A 45 31.42 -6.11 16.77
CA LYS A 45 31.34 -6.50 18.19
C LYS A 45 30.93 -7.96 18.38
N ASN A 46 30.59 -8.68 17.30
CA ASN A 46 30.06 -10.06 17.30
C ASN A 46 28.88 -10.23 18.25
N GLU A 47 28.04 -9.21 18.35
CA GLU A 47 26.81 -9.21 19.17
C GLU A 47 25.67 -8.44 18.48
N LEU A 48 24.42 -8.76 18.85
CA LEU A 48 23.25 -7.99 18.41
C LEU A 48 23.11 -6.74 19.30
N LEU A 49 23.39 -5.58 18.74
CA LEU A 49 23.30 -4.30 19.43
C LEU A 49 21.85 -3.83 19.58
N ASN A 50 21.64 -2.82 20.45
CA ASN A 50 20.32 -2.20 20.55
C ASN A 50 19.98 -1.45 19.26
N PRO A 51 18.90 -1.81 18.55
CA PRO A 51 18.51 -1.15 17.30
C PRO A 51 18.09 0.32 17.50
N ASP A 52 17.70 0.72 18.72
CA ASP A 52 17.28 2.09 18.99
C ASP A 52 18.43 3.09 18.86
N ASP A 53 19.68 2.65 19.02
CA ASP A 53 20.88 3.46 18.83
C ASP A 53 21.21 3.70 17.34
N PHE A 54 20.54 2.98 16.44
CA PHE A 54 20.79 2.97 15.00
C PHE A 54 19.56 3.26 14.15
N LEU A 55 18.50 3.80 14.74
CA LEU A 55 17.26 4.08 13.99
C LEU A 55 17.56 4.95 12.76
N LEU A 56 16.93 4.58 11.64
CA LEU A 56 17.03 5.34 10.40
C LEU A 56 16.38 6.71 10.58
N VAL A 57 17.16 7.77 10.39
CA VAL A 57 16.71 9.17 10.38
C VAL A 57 16.92 9.72 8.98
N ASP A 58 15.82 10.02 8.28
CA ASP A 58 15.83 10.59 6.92
C ASP A 58 14.76 11.67 6.80
N LYS A 59 15.06 12.84 7.37
CA LYS A 59 14.14 13.99 7.39
C LYS A 59 13.83 14.53 6.01
N ALA A 60 14.75 14.39 5.05
CA ALA A 60 14.52 14.80 3.67
C ALA A 60 13.45 13.93 3.00
N ALA A 61 13.54 12.62 3.14
CA ALA A 61 12.54 11.70 2.61
C ALA A 61 11.20 11.79 3.38
N GLU A 62 11.21 11.95 4.71
CA GLU A 62 9.98 12.20 5.48
C GLU A 62 9.24 13.44 4.96
N LYS A 63 9.96 14.55 4.72
CA LYS A 63 9.40 15.77 4.14
C LYS A 63 8.91 15.55 2.71
N ARG A 64 9.70 14.87 1.87
CA ARG A 64 9.37 14.58 0.46
C ARG A 64 8.09 13.76 0.33
N PHE A 65 7.88 12.76 1.20
CA PHE A 65 6.75 11.84 1.15
C PHE A 65 5.62 12.22 2.11
N GLY A 66 5.77 13.31 2.87
CA GLY A 66 4.70 13.85 3.71
C GLY A 66 4.32 12.98 4.92
N PHE A 67 5.25 12.18 5.47
CA PHE A 67 4.96 11.30 6.61
C PHE A 67 6.11 11.28 7.62
N SER A 68 5.91 10.63 8.77
CA SER A 68 6.96 10.39 9.77
C SER A 68 7.17 8.88 9.93
N LEU A 69 8.41 8.42 9.76
CA LEU A 69 8.77 7.00 9.87
C LEU A 69 8.48 6.43 11.26
N GLU A 70 8.78 7.18 12.31
CA GLU A 70 8.52 6.79 13.69
C GLU A 70 7.02 6.59 13.94
N LYS A 71 6.20 7.58 13.52
CA LYS A 71 4.73 7.49 13.64
C LYS A 71 4.18 6.33 12.82
N ALA A 72 4.66 6.13 11.60
CA ALA A 72 4.24 5.04 10.73
C ALA A 72 4.55 3.67 11.35
N ARG A 73 5.75 3.47 11.92
CA ARG A 73 6.10 2.24 12.64
C ARG A 73 5.17 1.98 13.83
N THR A 74 4.86 3.01 14.60
CA THR A 74 3.95 2.92 15.75
C THR A 74 2.55 2.51 15.31
N LYS A 75 2.03 3.14 14.23
CA LYS A 75 0.73 2.81 13.64
C LYS A 75 0.70 1.40 13.05
N ALA A 76 1.75 0.97 12.34
CA ALA A 76 1.86 -0.37 11.80
C ALA A 76 1.70 -1.44 12.89
N LYS A 77 2.38 -1.27 14.04
CA LYS A 77 2.22 -2.16 15.20
C LYS A 77 0.80 -2.18 15.75
N LYS A 78 0.12 -1.01 15.75
CA LYS A 78 -1.27 -0.88 16.20
C LYS A 78 -2.25 -1.49 15.19
N ASN A 79 -2.03 -1.27 13.90
CA ASN A 79 -2.88 -1.76 12.81
C ASN A 79 -2.86 -3.29 12.68
N LYS A 80 -1.79 -3.95 13.12
CA LYS A 80 -1.65 -5.43 13.07
C LYS A 80 -1.97 -6.00 11.68
N ASN A 81 -1.48 -5.35 10.62
CA ASN A 81 -1.71 -5.72 9.22
C ASN A 81 -3.19 -5.67 8.79
N LYS A 82 -4.02 -4.85 9.41
CA LYS A 82 -5.46 -4.71 9.12
C LYS A 82 -5.82 -3.34 8.55
N LEU A 83 -4.84 -2.52 8.16
CA LEU A 83 -5.06 -1.16 7.66
C LEU A 83 -6.05 -1.11 6.48
N LEU A 84 -5.98 -2.07 5.55
CA LEU A 84 -6.85 -2.19 4.39
C LEU A 84 -7.87 -3.32 4.53
N GLN A 85 -8.18 -3.75 5.76
CA GLN A 85 -9.16 -4.81 5.98
C GLN A 85 -10.53 -4.39 5.43
N GLY A 86 -11.12 -5.26 4.58
CA GLY A 86 -12.39 -4.98 3.90
C GLY A 86 -12.26 -4.16 2.61
N TYR A 87 -11.09 -3.59 2.31
CA TYR A 87 -10.87 -2.88 1.06
C TYR A 87 -10.69 -3.85 -0.11
N GLN A 88 -11.46 -3.60 -1.17
CA GLN A 88 -11.37 -4.33 -2.43
C GLN A 88 -10.72 -3.43 -3.47
N ILE A 89 -9.52 -3.78 -3.88
CA ILE A 89 -8.68 -2.99 -4.77
C ILE A 89 -8.44 -3.80 -6.04
N TYR A 90 -8.68 -3.20 -7.17
CA TYR A 90 -8.34 -3.72 -8.48
C TYR A 90 -7.10 -3.00 -9.00
N CYS A 91 -6.33 -3.67 -9.84
CA CYS A 91 -5.14 -3.10 -10.44
C CYS A 91 -5.07 -3.47 -11.92
N VAL A 92 -4.80 -2.53 -12.80
CA VAL A 92 -4.60 -2.79 -14.22
C VAL A 92 -3.29 -3.55 -14.45
N GLU A 93 -3.21 -4.35 -15.53
CA GLU A 93 -2.08 -5.27 -15.79
C GLU A 93 -0.76 -4.54 -16.05
N SER A 94 -0.80 -3.51 -16.91
CA SER A 94 0.39 -2.81 -17.40
C SER A 94 0.83 -1.61 -16.53
N ILE A 95 0.46 -1.63 -15.23
CA ILE A 95 0.79 -0.53 -14.34
C ILE A 95 2.29 -0.46 -14.03
N ARG A 96 2.85 0.76 -14.05
CA ARG A 96 4.26 0.96 -13.71
C ARG A 96 4.52 0.50 -12.27
N GLY A 97 5.49 -0.37 -12.07
CA GLY A 97 5.79 -1.04 -10.80
C GLY A 97 5.29 -2.48 -10.72
N GLY A 98 4.34 -2.87 -11.59
CA GLY A 98 3.86 -4.24 -11.74
C GLY A 98 2.76 -4.63 -10.75
N PHE A 99 1.81 -5.43 -11.22
CA PHE A 99 0.68 -5.91 -10.42
C PHE A 99 1.11 -6.62 -9.12
N GLU A 100 2.08 -7.54 -9.22
CA GLU A 100 2.51 -8.33 -8.05
C GLU A 100 3.08 -7.47 -6.92
N ALA A 101 3.74 -6.35 -7.26
CA ALA A 101 4.25 -5.41 -6.28
C ALA A 101 3.11 -4.74 -5.49
N PHE A 102 2.10 -4.21 -6.17
CA PHE A 102 0.95 -3.58 -5.52
C PHE A 102 0.06 -4.59 -4.81
N LYS A 103 -0.14 -5.76 -5.40
CA LYS A 103 -0.83 -6.87 -4.75
C LYS A 103 -0.17 -7.21 -3.41
N SER A 104 1.15 -7.35 -3.38
CA SER A 104 1.87 -7.66 -2.14
C SER A 104 1.69 -6.57 -1.06
N ILE A 105 1.64 -5.28 -1.46
CA ILE A 105 1.41 -4.16 -0.53
C ILE A 105 -0.02 -4.21 0.04
N VAL A 106 -1.02 -4.48 -0.79
CA VAL A 106 -2.41 -4.61 -0.34
C VAL A 106 -2.57 -5.79 0.60
N ASP A 107 -2.04 -6.95 0.21
CA ASP A 107 -2.16 -8.20 0.97
C ASP A 107 -1.52 -8.08 2.38
N VAL A 108 -0.32 -7.48 2.49
CA VAL A 108 0.34 -7.30 3.81
C VAL A 108 -0.37 -6.30 4.71
N ASN A 109 -1.21 -5.42 4.15
CA ASN A 109 -2.04 -4.49 4.89
C ASN A 109 -3.48 -5.00 5.10
N GLY A 110 -3.77 -6.27 4.76
CA GLY A 110 -5.04 -6.94 5.05
C GLY A 110 -6.17 -6.70 4.04
N GLY A 111 -5.89 -6.05 2.91
CA GLY A 111 -6.84 -5.85 1.82
C GLY A 111 -6.85 -6.99 0.81
N THR A 112 -7.71 -6.87 -0.20
CA THR A 112 -7.78 -7.80 -1.33
C THR A 112 -7.42 -7.07 -2.62
N CYS A 113 -6.44 -7.59 -3.38
CA CYS A 113 -6.04 -7.01 -4.67
C CYS A 113 -6.28 -7.99 -5.82
N THR A 114 -7.01 -7.55 -6.83
CA THR A 114 -7.39 -8.35 -7.99
C THR A 114 -6.93 -7.70 -9.28
N LEU A 115 -6.38 -8.50 -10.19
CA LEU A 115 -5.99 -8.03 -11.53
C LEU A 115 -7.23 -7.72 -12.37
N PHE A 116 -7.31 -6.50 -12.91
CA PHE A 116 -8.42 -6.05 -13.74
C PHE A 116 -8.02 -6.00 -15.23
N ARG A 117 -8.64 -6.86 -16.04
CA ARG A 117 -8.44 -6.96 -17.49
C ARG A 117 -9.67 -6.51 -18.29
N GLY A 118 -10.59 -5.79 -17.66
CA GLY A 118 -11.81 -5.32 -18.31
C GLY A 118 -12.89 -6.40 -18.48
N ARG A 119 -12.74 -7.57 -17.89
CA ARG A 119 -13.80 -8.60 -17.86
C ARG A 119 -14.64 -8.41 -16.62
N VAL A 120 -15.95 -8.22 -16.80
CA VAL A 120 -16.92 -8.20 -15.70
C VAL A 120 -17.37 -9.64 -15.49
N SER A 121 -16.73 -10.36 -14.58
CA SER A 121 -17.19 -11.68 -14.15
C SER A 121 -18.11 -11.47 -12.95
N TYR A 122 -19.38 -11.83 -13.09
CA TYR A 122 -20.33 -11.85 -11.99
C TYR A 122 -19.97 -13.01 -11.05
N HIS A 123 -19.15 -12.74 -10.06
CA HIS A 123 -18.99 -13.67 -8.95
C HIS A 123 -19.96 -13.25 -7.84
N SER A 124 -21.01 -14.05 -7.67
CA SER A 124 -21.84 -14.01 -6.46
C SER A 124 -20.92 -14.27 -5.25
N GLN A 125 -20.54 -13.23 -4.53
CA GLN A 125 -19.92 -13.42 -3.24
C GLN A 125 -21.01 -13.76 -2.24
N ARG A 126 -20.86 -14.92 -1.59
CA ARG A 126 -21.63 -15.30 -0.40
C ARG A 126 -21.41 -14.23 0.67
N GLU A 127 -22.51 -13.75 1.22
CA GLU A 127 -22.57 -12.90 2.39
C GLU A 127 -21.88 -13.62 3.56
N GLU A 128 -20.78 -13.08 4.02
CA GLU A 128 -20.21 -13.45 5.32
C GLU A 128 -20.65 -12.40 6.35
N SER A 129 -21.44 -12.92 7.30
CA SER A 129 -21.89 -12.41 8.60
C SER A 129 -21.44 -11.02 9.05
N GLU A 130 -22.47 -10.26 9.42
CA GLU A 130 -22.43 -9.03 10.22
C GLU A 130 -21.67 -9.24 11.53
N ASP A 131 -20.62 -8.45 11.74
CA ASP A 131 -20.14 -8.12 13.07
C ASP A 131 -19.93 -6.61 13.15
N ASP A 132 -20.68 -6.02 14.08
CA ASP A 132 -20.90 -4.60 14.26
C ASP A 132 -19.76 -3.98 15.06
N SER A 133 -18.88 -3.17 14.43
CA SER A 133 -18.19 -2.07 15.15
C SER A 133 -17.35 -1.16 14.25
N SER A 134 -17.63 0.13 14.39
CA SER A 134 -16.81 1.32 14.09
C SER A 134 -16.87 1.95 12.69
N SER A 135 -16.93 3.26 12.67
CA SER A 135 -17.20 4.19 11.57
C SER A 135 -16.22 4.19 10.38
N GLU A 136 -15.03 3.60 10.52
CA GLU A 136 -14.04 3.49 9.43
C GLU A 136 -14.33 2.30 8.49
N SER A 137 -15.07 1.30 8.95
CA SER A 137 -15.46 0.14 8.16
C SER A 137 -16.54 0.43 7.10
N ASP A 138 -17.22 1.57 7.18
CA ASP A 138 -18.34 1.89 6.30
C ASP A 138 -17.90 2.30 4.88
N LEU A 139 -16.76 2.97 4.71
CA LEU A 139 -16.21 3.35 3.40
C LEU A 139 -15.72 2.14 2.60
N SER A 140 -15.06 1.19 3.23
CA SER A 140 -14.59 -0.04 2.58
C SER A 140 -15.72 -0.89 2.01
N ARG A 141 -16.90 -0.79 2.63
CA ARG A 141 -18.12 -1.50 2.17
C ARG A 141 -18.79 -0.79 1.00
N LYS A 142 -18.68 0.55 0.90
CA LYS A 142 -19.37 1.38 -0.10
C LYS A 142 -18.56 1.67 -1.35
N GLU A 143 -17.24 1.56 -1.29
CA GLU A 143 -16.34 1.93 -2.37
C GLU A 143 -15.53 0.74 -2.88
N VAL A 144 -15.11 0.83 -4.13
CA VAL A 144 -14.18 -0.11 -4.75
C VAL A 144 -13.15 0.67 -5.58
N TYR A 145 -11.89 0.26 -5.50
CA TYR A 145 -10.77 1.04 -6.02
C TYR A 145 -10.12 0.36 -7.22
N LEU A 146 -9.72 1.18 -8.22
CA LEU A 146 -8.89 0.74 -9.34
C LEU A 146 -7.57 1.53 -9.32
N LEU A 147 -6.47 0.85 -9.12
CA LEU A 147 -5.14 1.40 -9.35
C LEU A 147 -4.88 1.46 -10.84
N SER A 148 -4.68 2.67 -11.37
CA SER A 148 -4.58 2.94 -12.79
C SER A 148 -3.59 4.07 -13.10
N SER A 149 -3.46 4.44 -14.37
CA SER A 149 -2.76 5.63 -14.84
C SER A 149 -3.58 6.30 -15.93
N VAL A 150 -3.18 7.52 -16.33
CA VAL A 150 -3.84 8.29 -17.41
C VAL A 150 -3.48 7.81 -18.83
N SER A 151 -2.77 6.68 -18.97
CA SER A 151 -2.46 6.14 -20.29
C SER A 151 -3.75 5.77 -21.06
N PRO A 152 -3.79 5.95 -22.39
CA PRO A 152 -4.98 5.63 -23.19
C PRO A 152 -5.44 4.17 -23.08
N GLU A 153 -4.51 3.23 -22.83
CA GLU A 153 -4.82 1.83 -22.63
C GLU A 153 -5.59 1.59 -21.34
N HIS A 154 -5.20 2.28 -20.26
CA HIS A 154 -5.88 2.18 -18.99
C HIS A 154 -7.22 2.89 -18.98
N GLN A 155 -7.31 4.08 -19.60
CA GLN A 155 -8.56 4.83 -19.71
C GLN A 155 -9.68 4.02 -20.38
N LYS A 156 -9.36 3.21 -21.39
CA LYS A 156 -10.33 2.30 -22.05
C LYS A 156 -10.96 1.28 -21.09
N LEU A 157 -10.31 1.00 -19.95
CA LEU A 157 -10.80 0.07 -18.95
C LEU A 157 -11.73 0.73 -17.92
N TRP A 158 -11.66 2.06 -17.74
CA TRP A 158 -12.40 2.78 -16.70
C TRP A 158 -13.93 2.63 -16.79
N PRO A 159 -14.58 2.76 -17.99
CA PRO A 159 -16.02 2.55 -18.08
C PRO A 159 -16.42 1.14 -17.66
N ARG A 160 -15.62 0.12 -18.00
CA ARG A 160 -15.89 -1.28 -17.63
C ARG A 160 -15.71 -1.49 -16.13
N PHE A 161 -14.74 -0.81 -15.51
CA PHE A 161 -14.58 -0.85 -14.07
C PHE A 161 -15.77 -0.19 -13.36
N SER A 162 -16.28 0.94 -13.87
CA SER A 162 -17.46 1.60 -13.33
C SER A 162 -18.71 0.70 -13.43
N GLN A 163 -18.87 -0.05 -14.52
CA GLN A 163 -19.94 -1.06 -14.66
C GLN A 163 -19.79 -2.19 -13.63
N LEU A 164 -18.55 -2.67 -13.40
CA LEU A 164 -18.29 -3.67 -12.36
C LEU A 164 -18.69 -3.14 -10.98
N ALA A 165 -18.28 -1.92 -10.63
CA ALA A 165 -18.60 -1.31 -9.35
C ALA A 165 -20.12 -1.17 -9.16
N GLN A 166 -20.83 -0.72 -10.19
CA GLN A 166 -22.32 -0.63 -10.18
C GLN A 166 -22.97 -1.99 -9.95
N SER A 167 -22.47 -3.06 -10.58
CA SER A 167 -22.99 -4.42 -10.37
C SER A 167 -22.80 -4.92 -8.93
N MET A 168 -21.84 -4.33 -8.20
CA MET A 168 -21.57 -4.62 -6.79
C MET A 168 -22.26 -3.63 -5.84
N SER A 169 -23.09 -2.71 -6.36
CA SER A 169 -23.68 -1.59 -5.60
C SER A 169 -22.64 -0.75 -4.85
N LYS A 170 -21.44 -0.59 -5.46
CA LYS A 170 -20.33 0.19 -4.89
C LYS A 170 -20.00 1.41 -5.75
N THR A 171 -19.45 2.43 -5.12
CA THR A 171 -18.92 3.62 -5.79
C THR A 171 -17.51 3.32 -6.33
N PRO A 172 -17.27 3.48 -7.66
CA PRO A 172 -15.94 3.30 -8.22
C PRO A 172 -15.03 4.48 -7.86
N ARG A 173 -13.80 4.17 -7.46
CA ARG A 173 -12.71 5.13 -7.28
C ARG A 173 -11.54 4.71 -8.16
N ILE A 174 -11.22 5.51 -9.16
CA ILE A 174 -10.09 5.26 -10.06
C ILE A 174 -8.96 6.17 -9.62
N VAL A 175 -7.89 5.57 -9.08
CA VAL A 175 -6.82 6.31 -8.41
C VAL A 175 -5.45 5.94 -8.95
N ARG A 176 -4.51 6.92 -8.88
CA ARG A 176 -3.10 6.62 -9.14
C ARG A 176 -2.48 5.81 -8.01
N VAL A 177 -1.41 5.09 -8.32
CA VAL A 177 -0.72 4.20 -7.36
C VAL A 177 -0.18 4.92 -6.13
N ASP A 178 0.04 6.23 -6.22
CA ASP A 178 0.49 7.05 -5.10
C ASP A 178 -0.46 6.99 -3.92
N TRP A 179 -1.76 6.88 -4.14
CA TRP A 179 -2.76 6.69 -3.08
C TRP A 179 -2.43 5.48 -2.19
N LEU A 180 -2.20 4.32 -2.80
CA LEU A 180 -1.84 3.10 -2.06
C LEU A 180 -0.48 3.23 -1.36
N LEU A 181 0.50 3.82 -2.06
CA LEU A 181 1.84 3.98 -1.50
C LEU A 181 1.86 4.93 -0.32
N ASP A 182 1.11 6.03 -0.36
CA ASP A 182 1.04 7.00 0.73
C ASP A 182 0.32 6.40 1.95
N ILE A 183 -0.78 5.66 1.75
CA ILE A 183 -1.44 4.88 2.81
C ILE A 183 -0.47 3.90 3.45
N ALA A 184 0.22 3.10 2.65
CA ALA A 184 1.12 2.06 3.16
C ALA A 184 2.38 2.63 3.83
N MET A 185 2.88 3.79 3.37
CA MET A 185 4.02 4.49 3.98
C MET A 185 3.66 5.19 5.28
N SER A 186 2.51 5.87 5.34
CA SER A 186 2.05 6.57 6.55
C SER A 186 1.38 5.65 7.56
N GLN A 187 0.95 4.46 7.12
CA GLN A 187 0.11 3.52 7.88
C GLN A 187 -1.19 4.17 8.38
N GLU A 188 -1.75 5.05 7.53
CA GLU A 188 -3.04 5.72 7.71
C GLU A 188 -3.85 5.66 6.43
N LEU A 189 -5.18 5.61 6.57
CA LEU A 189 -6.07 5.74 5.42
C LEU A 189 -6.10 7.20 4.95
N HIS A 190 -6.02 7.38 3.64
CA HIS A 190 -6.14 8.67 2.97
C HIS A 190 -7.37 8.69 2.07
N ALA A 191 -8.09 9.80 2.08
CA ALA A 191 -9.18 10.03 1.14
C ALA A 191 -8.69 9.93 -0.32
N ALA A 192 -9.53 9.40 -1.20
CA ALA A 192 -9.14 9.14 -2.59
C ALA A 192 -9.10 10.41 -3.46
N GLU A 193 -9.81 11.48 -3.06
CA GLU A 193 -10.09 12.67 -3.88
C GLU A 193 -8.83 13.35 -4.45
N GLY A 194 -7.74 13.39 -3.68
CA GLY A 194 -6.46 13.97 -4.14
C GLY A 194 -5.68 13.08 -5.11
N TYR A 195 -6.11 11.84 -5.31
CA TYR A 195 -5.42 10.84 -6.13
C TYR A 195 -6.28 10.33 -7.30
N GLU A 196 -7.51 10.81 -7.42
CA GLU A 196 -8.43 10.38 -8.48
C GLU A 196 -7.91 10.78 -9.86
N LEU A 197 -8.09 9.85 -10.79
CA LEU A 197 -7.81 10.03 -12.21
C LEU A 197 -9.11 10.36 -12.94
N ARG A 198 -9.04 11.35 -13.86
CA ARG A 198 -10.15 11.78 -14.69
C ARG A 198 -9.76 11.69 -16.16
N GLU A 199 -10.76 11.56 -17.03
CA GLU A 199 -10.55 11.41 -18.48
C GLU A 199 -9.90 12.64 -19.14
N ASP A 200 -10.06 13.82 -18.53
CA ASP A 200 -9.46 15.08 -18.99
C ASP A 200 -7.98 15.23 -18.61
N MET A 201 -7.43 14.35 -17.80
CA MET A 201 -6.01 14.35 -17.48
C MET A 201 -5.21 13.75 -18.63
N VAL A 202 -4.43 14.58 -19.30
CA VAL A 202 -3.49 14.14 -20.34
C VAL A 202 -2.22 13.62 -19.67
N ASP A 203 -1.68 12.53 -20.21
CA ASP A 203 -0.39 11.99 -19.80
C ASP A 203 0.71 13.03 -20.10
N GLN A 204 1.04 13.87 -19.13
CA GLN A 204 2.22 14.71 -19.16
C GLN A 204 3.39 13.77 -18.86
N GLY A 205 3.98 13.25 -19.94
CA GLY A 205 5.09 12.31 -19.84
C GLY A 205 6.17 12.85 -18.90
N ASP A 206 6.44 12.08 -17.87
CA ASP A 206 7.61 12.26 -17.01
C ASP A 206 8.88 12.17 -17.85
N HIS A 207 9.52 13.30 -18.03
CA HIS A 207 10.90 13.40 -18.55
C HIS A 207 11.90 13.18 -17.43
#